data_b962537a31e9e3878358ae7363eda24b
#
_entry.id   b962537a31e9e3878358ae7363eda24b
#
_cell.length_a   1.000
_cell.length_b   1.000
_cell.length_c   1.000
_cell.angle_alpha   90.00
_cell.angle_beta   90.00
_cell.angle_gamma   90.00
#
_symmetry.space_group_name_H-M   'P 1'
#
loop_
_entity.id
_entity.type
_entity.pdbx_description
1 polymer ?
#
loop_
_entity_poly.entity_id
_entity_poly.type
_entity_poly.pdbx_seq_one_letter_code
_entity_poly.pdbx_strand_id
1 'polypeptide(L)'
;MAIPLLAVIMLIAWLPGFIRPSVSRQRVRTAKVTSGPIEAVITASGSVVPESERALSSPVDARVLRILKRPGDPLKAGDPLVELDASMSVLAVGKLEKDLALKDNEQAQTRLALEKSLLEIEGKLQAQKLELDSIRAELAENRHLFKEGLISQDKLRQSELNEAKAVIELKQLEGQRDNVRQSNATTAAGLVLERDALGKETAEARRQLELTVTRADRDGVVTWALPEEGAMVRRGDVIARTADLRTFRVDATVSDVHAKNLVTGMPAMIRVNDQDTLAGTVSTILPKIENGIMTFRVTLADKSNALLHANLRVDVLVVTDRRPRALRLRKGPFSEGDGFRNAFVVRGDRAVRTPITLGLVSFDDYEVVNGLVEGDEVIISDMRDYLHLTEVGFK
;
A
#
# COMPACT_ATOMS: atom_id res chain seq x y z
N MET A 1 -29.72 81.90 -49.53
CA MET A 1 -30.14 80.65 -48.88
C MET A 1 -28.95 79.73 -48.42
N ALA A 2 -27.78 80.27 -48.06
CA ALA A 2 -26.61 79.50 -47.65
C ALA A 2 -26.30 79.53 -46.15
N ILE A 3 -26.91 80.48 -45.40
CA ILE A 3 -26.63 80.65 -43.94
C ILE A 3 -27.24 79.60 -43.02
N PRO A 4 -28.44 79.01 -43.26
CA PRO A 4 -29.00 78.00 -42.36
C PRO A 4 -28.28 76.66 -42.45
N LEU A 5 -27.66 76.34 -43.63
CA LEU A 5 -26.92 75.05 -43.83
C LEU A 5 -25.63 75.03 -43.05
N LEU A 6 -24.93 76.16 -42.94
CA LEU A 6 -23.64 76.23 -42.19
C LEU A 6 -23.86 76.14 -40.68
N ALA A 7 -25.01 76.72 -40.18
CA ALA A 7 -25.40 76.60 -38.75
C ALA A 7 -25.76 75.15 -38.40
N VAL A 8 -26.42 74.38 -39.27
CA VAL A 8 -26.75 72.98 -39.06
C VAL A 8 -25.51 72.12 -39.07
N ILE A 9 -24.58 72.39 -40.01
CA ILE A 9 -23.28 71.66 -40.03
C ILE A 9 -22.44 71.94 -38.78
N MET A 10 -22.45 73.20 -38.31
CA MET A 10 -21.77 73.60 -37.10
C MET A 10 -22.41 72.99 -35.84
N LEU A 11 -23.74 72.86 -35.79
CA LEU A 11 -24.45 72.16 -34.73
C LEU A 11 -24.21 70.66 -34.72
N ILE A 12 -24.13 69.97 -35.91
CA ILE A 12 -23.87 68.58 -36.03
C ILE A 12 -22.40 68.28 -35.66
N ALA A 13 -21.45 69.17 -35.99
CA ALA A 13 -20.06 69.05 -35.61
C ALA A 13 -19.83 69.24 -34.08
N TRP A 14 -20.75 69.94 -33.40
CA TRP A 14 -20.66 70.25 -31.97
C TRP A 14 -21.41 69.23 -31.10
N LEU A 15 -22.38 68.48 -31.64
CA LEU A 15 -23.20 67.49 -30.94
C LEU A 15 -22.43 66.28 -30.38
N PRO A 16 -21.38 65.70 -31.04
CA PRO A 16 -20.62 64.56 -30.52
C PRO A 16 -19.93 64.89 -29.17
N GLY A 17 -19.58 66.15 -28.90
CA GLY A 17 -18.94 66.56 -27.65
C GLY A 17 -19.87 66.56 -26.42
N PHE A 18 -21.20 66.48 -26.61
CA PHE A 18 -22.18 66.59 -25.51
C PHE A 18 -22.74 65.25 -25.03
N ILE A 19 -22.62 64.17 -25.86
CA ILE A 19 -23.07 62.84 -25.44
C ILE A 19 -21.86 62.10 -24.83
N ARG A 20 -21.57 62.39 -23.59
CA ARG A 20 -20.58 61.62 -22.83
C ARG A 20 -21.21 60.31 -22.37
N PRO A 21 -20.72 59.15 -22.73
CA PRO A 21 -21.20 57.88 -22.21
C PRO A 21 -20.99 57.89 -20.70
N SER A 22 -22.04 57.61 -19.94
CA SER A 22 -21.99 57.62 -18.48
C SER A 22 -22.45 56.29 -17.92
N VAL A 23 -21.81 55.86 -16.84
CA VAL A 23 -22.14 54.64 -16.08
C VAL A 23 -22.67 55.06 -14.71
N SER A 24 -23.73 54.42 -14.27
CA SER A 24 -24.25 54.66 -12.93
C SER A 24 -23.24 54.18 -11.88
N ARG A 25 -22.84 55.09 -10.98
CA ARG A 25 -21.89 54.78 -9.88
C ARG A 25 -22.37 53.63 -9.00
N GLN A 26 -23.67 53.43 -8.89
CA GLN A 26 -24.27 52.35 -8.12
C GLN A 26 -24.15 50.98 -8.76
N ARG A 27 -23.88 50.90 -10.08
CA ARG A 27 -23.73 49.64 -10.82
C ARG A 27 -22.30 49.16 -10.93
N VAL A 28 -21.31 49.95 -10.55
CA VAL A 28 -19.90 49.57 -10.64
C VAL A 28 -19.35 49.28 -9.26
N ARG A 29 -18.62 48.22 -9.15
CA ARG A 29 -17.82 47.91 -7.96
C ARG A 29 -16.43 48.46 -8.18
N THR A 30 -15.87 49.10 -7.19
CA THR A 30 -14.52 49.65 -7.18
C THR A 30 -13.66 48.95 -6.13
N ALA A 31 -12.36 48.90 -6.35
CA ALA A 31 -11.38 48.49 -5.35
C ALA A 31 -10.18 49.43 -5.37
N LYS A 32 -9.62 49.69 -4.20
CA LYS A 32 -8.40 50.50 -4.06
C LYS A 32 -7.16 49.65 -4.23
N VAL A 33 -6.18 50.14 -4.96
CA VAL A 33 -4.84 49.56 -5.03
C VAL A 33 -4.17 49.73 -3.67
N THR A 34 -3.74 48.63 -3.08
CA THR A 34 -3.05 48.58 -1.80
C THR A 34 -1.66 47.96 -1.93
N SER A 35 -0.73 48.35 -1.08
CA SER A 35 0.60 47.71 -0.99
C SER A 35 0.61 46.64 0.11
N GLY A 36 1.15 45.47 -0.20
CA GLY A 36 1.23 44.37 0.77
C GLY A 36 1.82 43.09 0.19
N PRO A 37 1.92 42.03 0.99
CA PRO A 37 2.39 40.74 0.51
C PRO A 37 1.39 40.14 -0.47
N ILE A 38 1.90 39.50 -1.53
CA ILE A 38 1.10 38.72 -2.48
C ILE A 38 1.73 37.35 -2.68
N GLU A 39 0.89 36.34 -2.74
CA GLU A 39 1.28 34.96 -2.96
C GLU A 39 0.62 34.44 -4.23
N ALA A 40 1.41 33.97 -5.18
CA ALA A 40 0.89 33.27 -6.33
C ALA A 40 0.41 31.89 -5.89
N VAL A 41 -0.82 31.56 -6.25
CA VAL A 41 -1.41 30.27 -5.87
C VAL A 41 -1.94 29.53 -7.09
N ILE A 42 -1.71 28.22 -7.08
CA ILE A 42 -2.36 27.28 -8.00
C ILE A 42 -3.49 26.62 -7.21
N THR A 43 -4.71 26.70 -7.75
CA THR A 43 -5.86 26.02 -7.17
C THR A 43 -5.97 24.62 -7.74
N ALA A 44 -6.05 23.64 -6.87
CA ALA A 44 -6.22 22.22 -7.18
C ALA A 44 -7.45 21.68 -6.43
N SER A 45 -8.11 20.68 -7.01
CA SER A 45 -9.17 19.96 -6.31
C SER A 45 -8.57 18.79 -5.55
N GLY A 46 -8.90 18.66 -4.28
CA GLY A 46 -8.39 17.62 -3.39
C GLY A 46 -9.48 16.77 -2.76
N SER A 47 -9.09 15.60 -2.31
CA SER A 47 -9.88 14.72 -1.46
C SER A 47 -9.10 14.32 -0.23
N VAL A 48 -9.72 14.43 0.93
CA VAL A 48 -9.15 13.96 2.19
C VAL A 48 -9.21 12.43 2.22
N VAL A 49 -8.06 11.79 2.41
CA VAL A 49 -7.98 10.35 2.52
C VAL A 49 -7.24 9.95 3.80
N PRO A 50 -7.57 8.82 4.41
CA PRO A 50 -6.79 8.30 5.53
C PRO A 50 -5.32 8.15 5.16
N GLU A 51 -4.41 8.44 6.08
CA GLU A 51 -2.97 8.30 5.81
C GLU A 51 -2.58 6.84 5.57
N SER A 52 -3.24 5.91 6.26
CA SER A 52 -3.04 4.46 6.14
C SER A 52 -4.36 3.78 5.84
N GLU A 53 -4.50 3.26 4.64
CA GLU A 53 -5.57 2.36 4.23
C GLU A 53 -4.95 1.04 3.78
N ARG A 54 -5.57 -0.08 4.14
CA ARG A 54 -5.17 -1.42 3.73
C ARG A 54 -6.32 -2.19 3.12
N ALA A 55 -6.01 -2.87 2.04
CA ALA A 55 -6.87 -3.88 1.48
C ALA A 55 -6.56 -5.24 2.13
N LEU A 56 -7.59 -5.89 2.63
CA LEU A 56 -7.54 -7.26 3.14
C LEU A 56 -8.07 -8.17 2.04
N SER A 57 -7.22 -9.10 1.60
CA SER A 57 -7.54 -10.02 0.52
C SER A 57 -7.85 -11.41 1.05
N SER A 58 -8.68 -12.16 0.32
CA SER A 58 -8.96 -13.56 0.64
C SER A 58 -7.69 -14.40 0.50
N PRO A 59 -7.29 -15.18 1.51
CA PRO A 59 -6.13 -16.07 1.44
C PRO A 59 -6.42 -17.38 0.71
N VAL A 60 -7.68 -17.70 0.49
CA VAL A 60 -8.16 -18.97 -0.11
C VAL A 60 -9.30 -18.72 -1.09
N ASP A 61 -9.55 -19.69 -1.97
CA ASP A 61 -10.75 -19.74 -2.79
C ASP A 61 -11.88 -20.31 -1.94
N ALA A 62 -12.88 -19.49 -1.64
CA ALA A 62 -14.00 -19.91 -0.79
C ALA A 62 -15.25 -19.07 -1.05
N ARG A 63 -16.38 -19.53 -0.51
CA ARG A 63 -17.62 -18.74 -0.44
C ARG A 63 -17.59 -17.89 0.84
N VAL A 64 -18.05 -16.64 0.75
CA VAL A 64 -18.28 -15.80 1.93
C VAL A 64 -19.45 -16.39 2.72
N LEU A 65 -19.18 -16.81 3.96
CA LEU A 65 -20.22 -17.37 4.83
C LEU A 65 -20.96 -16.26 5.56
N ARG A 66 -20.20 -15.34 6.20
CA ARG A 66 -20.76 -14.20 6.94
C ARG A 66 -19.85 -13.00 6.90
N ILE A 67 -20.45 -11.81 6.89
CA ILE A 67 -19.78 -10.52 7.02
C ILE A 67 -20.02 -10.04 8.45
N LEU A 68 -18.98 -10.08 9.28
CA LEU A 68 -19.08 -9.82 10.72
C LEU A 68 -18.93 -8.33 11.05
N LYS A 69 -18.29 -7.56 10.16
CA LYS A 69 -18.08 -6.12 10.30
C LYS A 69 -18.46 -5.39 9.02
N ARG A 70 -19.18 -4.29 9.16
CA ARG A 70 -19.69 -3.47 8.05
C ARG A 70 -18.88 -2.18 7.91
N PRO A 71 -18.91 -1.51 6.74
CA PRO A 71 -18.33 -0.18 6.62
C PRO A 71 -18.84 0.77 7.70
N GLY A 72 -17.90 1.44 8.39
CA GLY A 72 -18.16 2.30 9.54
C GLY A 72 -17.91 1.65 10.92
N ASP A 73 -17.82 0.32 10.99
CA ASP A 73 -17.57 -0.36 12.27
C ASP A 73 -16.12 -0.17 12.75
N PRO A 74 -15.93 0.11 14.05
CA PRO A 74 -14.60 0.16 14.63
C PRO A 74 -13.99 -1.23 14.77
N LEU A 75 -12.67 -1.30 14.60
CA LEU A 75 -11.87 -2.52 14.65
C LEU A 75 -10.75 -2.41 15.68
N LYS A 76 -10.51 -3.53 16.36
CA LYS A 76 -9.28 -3.79 17.09
C LYS A 76 -8.46 -4.84 16.35
N ALA A 77 -7.14 -4.81 16.54
CA ALA A 77 -6.26 -5.86 16.03
C ALA A 77 -6.74 -7.24 16.48
N GLY A 78 -6.88 -8.18 15.53
CA GLY A 78 -7.41 -9.52 15.78
C GLY A 78 -8.94 -9.68 15.62
N ASP A 79 -9.71 -8.59 15.52
CA ASP A 79 -11.15 -8.68 15.32
C ASP A 79 -11.48 -9.41 14.00
N PRO A 80 -12.43 -10.37 14.02
CA PRO A 80 -12.85 -11.04 12.80
C PRO A 80 -13.73 -10.12 11.95
N LEU A 81 -13.45 -10.05 10.65
CA LEU A 81 -14.18 -9.21 9.67
C LEU A 81 -15.11 -10.02 8.78
N VAL A 82 -14.55 -11.06 8.17
CA VAL A 82 -15.25 -11.90 7.22
C VAL A 82 -14.94 -13.35 7.53
N GLU A 83 -15.98 -14.17 7.56
CA GLU A 83 -15.90 -15.62 7.72
C GLU A 83 -16.16 -16.28 6.36
N LEU A 84 -15.20 -17.08 5.91
CA LEU A 84 -15.26 -17.84 4.68
C LEU A 84 -15.72 -19.27 4.98
N ASP A 85 -16.34 -19.93 4.02
CA ASP A 85 -16.72 -21.34 4.12
C ASP A 85 -15.47 -22.22 4.23
N ALA A 86 -15.26 -22.75 5.42
CA ALA A 86 -14.11 -23.57 5.77
C ALA A 86 -14.31 -25.07 5.47
N SER A 87 -15.47 -25.50 4.97
CA SER A 87 -15.84 -26.91 4.84
C SER A 87 -14.79 -27.75 4.12
N MET A 88 -14.29 -27.27 2.98
CA MET A 88 -13.25 -27.96 2.22
C MET A 88 -11.91 -28.00 2.96
N SER A 89 -11.55 -26.91 3.64
CA SER A 89 -10.31 -26.84 4.44
C SER A 89 -10.36 -27.78 5.64
N VAL A 90 -11.50 -27.86 6.33
CA VAL A 90 -11.72 -28.81 7.45
C VAL A 90 -11.58 -30.27 6.97
N LEU A 91 -12.19 -30.60 5.83
CA LEU A 91 -12.05 -31.93 5.24
C LEU A 91 -10.59 -32.26 4.84
N ALA A 92 -9.88 -31.29 4.25
CA ALA A 92 -8.49 -31.47 3.86
C ALA A 92 -7.60 -31.72 5.09
N VAL A 93 -7.74 -30.91 6.15
CA VAL A 93 -7.02 -31.09 7.42
C VAL A 93 -7.34 -32.46 8.02
N GLY A 94 -8.63 -32.84 8.11
CA GLY A 94 -9.06 -34.11 8.69
C GLY A 94 -8.51 -35.32 7.91
N LYS A 95 -8.37 -35.24 6.58
CA LYS A 95 -7.72 -36.26 5.76
C LYS A 95 -6.23 -36.37 6.09
N LEU A 96 -5.51 -35.25 6.06
CA LEU A 96 -4.06 -35.24 6.34
C LEU A 96 -3.74 -35.70 7.77
N GLU A 97 -4.57 -35.36 8.74
CA GLU A 97 -4.41 -35.85 10.13
C GLU A 97 -4.58 -37.36 10.23
N LYS A 98 -5.52 -37.95 9.48
CA LYS A 98 -5.68 -39.40 9.42
C LYS A 98 -4.49 -40.06 8.71
N ASP A 99 -4.02 -39.48 7.60
CA ASP A 99 -2.88 -39.99 6.88
C ASP A 99 -1.60 -39.91 7.74
N LEU A 100 -1.42 -38.85 8.51
CA LEU A 100 -0.34 -38.72 9.47
C LEU A 100 -0.41 -39.78 10.59
N ALA A 101 -1.59 -40.03 11.15
CA ALA A 101 -1.79 -41.06 12.16
C ALA A 101 -1.53 -42.47 11.62
N LEU A 102 -1.90 -42.74 10.36
CA LEU A 102 -1.57 -44.00 9.67
C LEU A 102 -0.06 -44.15 9.51
N LYS A 103 0.64 -43.08 9.12
CA LYS A 103 2.11 -43.08 8.98
C LYS A 103 2.82 -43.28 10.31
N ASP A 104 2.35 -42.64 11.38
CA ASP A 104 2.88 -42.86 12.75
C ASP A 104 2.75 -44.33 13.16
N ASN A 105 1.61 -44.97 12.86
CA ASN A 105 1.39 -46.39 13.16
C ASN A 105 2.30 -47.29 12.30
N GLU A 106 2.43 -47.03 10.99
CA GLU A 106 3.34 -47.75 10.11
C GLU A 106 4.79 -47.67 10.59
N GLN A 107 5.23 -46.48 11.00
CA GLN A 107 6.55 -46.28 11.58
C GLN A 107 6.75 -47.11 12.86
N ALA A 108 5.75 -47.13 13.76
CA ALA A 108 5.83 -47.92 14.99
C ALA A 108 5.91 -49.43 14.69
N GLN A 109 5.07 -49.93 13.78
CA GLN A 109 5.12 -51.36 13.37
C GLN A 109 6.44 -51.73 12.73
N THR A 110 6.95 -50.89 11.79
CA THR A 110 8.25 -51.11 11.16
C THR A 110 9.38 -51.13 12.18
N ARG A 111 9.38 -50.19 13.13
CA ARG A 111 10.38 -50.15 14.20
C ARG A 111 10.40 -51.45 15.01
N LEU A 112 9.23 -51.97 15.40
CA LEU A 112 9.13 -53.22 16.14
C LEU A 112 9.64 -54.41 15.31
N ALA A 113 9.32 -54.48 14.01
CA ALA A 113 9.82 -55.52 13.10
C ALA A 113 11.34 -55.48 12.95
N LEU A 114 11.91 -54.28 12.82
CA LEU A 114 13.37 -54.11 12.74
C LEU A 114 14.08 -54.50 14.04
N GLU A 115 13.52 -54.11 15.18
CA GLU A 115 14.05 -54.48 16.50
C GLU A 115 14.04 -56.01 16.69
N LYS A 116 12.93 -56.70 16.35
CA LYS A 116 12.82 -58.13 16.35
C LYS A 116 13.91 -58.79 15.50
N SER A 117 14.12 -58.31 14.27
CA SER A 117 15.16 -58.81 13.35
C SER A 117 16.57 -58.72 13.92
N LEU A 118 16.89 -57.61 14.63
CA LEU A 118 18.18 -57.47 15.31
C LEU A 118 18.33 -58.43 16.47
N LEU A 119 17.31 -58.60 17.31
CA LEU A 119 17.34 -59.54 18.43
C LEU A 119 17.54 -60.99 17.97
N GLU A 120 16.92 -61.36 16.84
CA GLU A 120 17.11 -62.71 16.25
C GLU A 120 18.57 -62.95 15.81
N ILE A 121 19.21 -61.96 15.18
CA ILE A 121 20.63 -62.09 14.76
C ILE A 121 21.56 -62.04 15.97
N GLU A 122 21.32 -61.21 16.96
CA GLU A 122 22.10 -61.16 18.19
C GLU A 122 22.04 -62.47 18.96
N GLY A 123 20.87 -63.12 19.00
CA GLY A 123 20.71 -64.46 19.56
C GLY A 123 21.56 -65.53 18.85
N LYS A 124 21.56 -65.51 17.51
CA LYS A 124 22.40 -66.41 16.72
C LYS A 124 23.89 -66.16 16.93
N LEU A 125 24.29 -64.89 16.98
CA LEU A 125 25.68 -64.50 17.29
C LEU A 125 26.13 -65.00 18.66
N GLN A 126 25.28 -64.86 19.67
CA GLN A 126 25.58 -65.34 21.03
C GLN A 126 25.78 -66.92 21.03
N ALA A 127 24.86 -67.62 20.37
CA ALA A 127 24.99 -69.09 20.24
C ALA A 127 26.27 -69.46 19.52
N GLN A 128 26.60 -68.77 18.40
CA GLN A 128 27.82 -69.10 17.64
C GLN A 128 29.13 -68.79 18.42
N LYS A 129 29.12 -67.77 19.26
CA LYS A 129 30.24 -67.46 20.19
C LYS A 129 30.45 -68.53 21.21
N LEU A 130 29.40 -69.05 21.80
CA LEU A 130 29.50 -70.18 22.76
C LEU A 130 30.03 -71.44 22.10
N GLU A 131 29.56 -71.71 20.89
CA GLU A 131 30.06 -72.87 20.07
C GLU A 131 31.56 -72.72 19.73
N LEU A 132 31.99 -71.51 19.33
CA LEU A 132 33.40 -71.23 19.06
C LEU A 132 34.28 -71.45 20.33
N ASP A 133 33.78 -70.97 21.49
CA ASP A 133 34.51 -71.15 22.77
C ASP A 133 34.61 -72.61 23.15
N SER A 134 33.60 -73.45 22.91
CA SER A 134 33.63 -74.90 23.06
C SER A 134 34.66 -75.55 22.14
N ILE A 135 34.66 -75.20 20.87
CA ILE A 135 35.62 -75.72 19.88
C ILE A 135 37.05 -75.31 20.24
N ARG A 136 37.29 -74.14 20.75
CA ARG A 136 38.59 -73.68 21.23
C ARG A 136 39.10 -74.45 22.45
N ALA A 137 38.18 -74.73 23.35
CA ALA A 137 38.52 -75.58 24.51
C ALA A 137 38.94 -76.97 24.10
N GLU A 138 38.20 -77.62 23.15
CA GLU A 138 38.52 -78.88 22.58
C GLU A 138 39.90 -78.88 21.80
N LEU A 139 40.14 -77.80 21.05
CA LEU A 139 41.43 -77.63 20.35
C LEU A 139 42.59 -77.48 21.34
N ALA A 140 42.41 -76.76 22.44
CA ALA A 140 43.44 -76.62 23.46
C ALA A 140 43.80 -77.98 24.13
N GLU A 141 42.78 -78.78 24.42
CA GLU A 141 42.94 -80.14 24.91
C GLU A 141 43.65 -80.99 23.92
N ASN A 142 43.24 -81.05 22.65
CA ASN A 142 43.85 -81.79 21.59
C ASN A 142 45.33 -81.37 21.34
N ARG A 143 45.67 -80.12 21.45
CA ARG A 143 47.03 -79.58 21.39
C ARG A 143 47.89 -80.11 22.54
N HIS A 144 47.36 -80.26 23.74
CA HIS A 144 48.04 -80.83 24.91
C HIS A 144 48.29 -82.37 24.69
N LEU A 145 47.20 -83.08 24.32
CA LEU A 145 47.31 -84.55 24.06
C LEU A 145 48.27 -84.88 22.91
N PHE A 146 48.37 -84.06 21.90
CA PHE A 146 49.34 -84.25 20.78
C PHE A 146 50.79 -84.08 21.28
N LYS A 147 51.06 -83.11 22.14
CA LYS A 147 52.39 -82.91 22.77
C LYS A 147 52.81 -84.11 23.64
N GLU A 148 51.85 -84.81 24.26
CA GLU A 148 52.03 -85.99 25.04
C GLU A 148 52.10 -87.27 24.14
N GLY A 149 51.94 -87.16 22.80
CA GLY A 149 51.98 -88.30 21.87
C GLY A 149 50.69 -89.15 21.90
N LEU A 150 49.61 -88.70 22.50
CA LEU A 150 48.37 -89.47 22.73
C LEU A 150 47.38 -89.42 21.55
N ILE A 151 47.53 -88.51 20.65
CA ILE A 151 46.67 -88.36 19.43
C ILE A 151 47.51 -88.21 18.16
N SER A 152 46.90 -88.51 17.01
CA SER A 152 47.56 -88.40 15.69
C SER A 152 47.58 -86.92 15.23
N GLN A 153 48.54 -86.62 14.31
CA GLN A 153 48.61 -85.29 13.64
C GLN A 153 47.33 -84.96 12.86
N ASP A 154 46.69 -85.94 12.24
CA ASP A 154 45.43 -85.77 11.51
C ASP A 154 44.29 -85.35 12.42
N LYS A 155 44.20 -85.83 13.66
CA LYS A 155 43.23 -85.46 14.66
C LYS A 155 43.41 -84.00 15.10
N LEU A 156 44.67 -83.61 15.37
CA LEU A 156 44.97 -82.19 15.67
C LEU A 156 44.59 -81.27 14.53
N ARG A 157 44.99 -81.59 13.31
CA ARG A 157 44.69 -80.84 12.09
C ARG A 157 43.18 -80.70 11.86
N GLN A 158 42.39 -81.75 12.14
CA GLN A 158 40.93 -81.69 12.06
C GLN A 158 40.35 -80.70 13.06
N SER A 159 40.85 -80.64 14.28
CA SER A 159 40.38 -79.64 15.29
C SER A 159 40.77 -78.25 14.93
N GLU A 160 41.95 -78.03 14.32
CA GLU A 160 42.33 -76.68 13.82
C GLU A 160 41.44 -76.24 12.65
N LEU A 161 41.06 -77.13 11.74
CA LEU A 161 40.11 -76.84 10.68
C LEU A 161 38.70 -76.51 11.20
N ASN A 162 38.27 -77.25 12.25
CA ASN A 162 36.97 -76.96 12.89
C ASN A 162 36.96 -75.58 13.53
N GLU A 163 38.02 -75.19 14.24
CA GLU A 163 38.11 -73.81 14.84
C GLU A 163 38.11 -72.74 13.72
N ALA A 164 38.95 -72.95 12.66
CA ALA A 164 39.00 -71.99 11.55
C ALA A 164 37.63 -71.83 10.88
N LYS A 165 36.87 -72.90 10.70
CA LYS A 165 35.52 -72.89 10.15
C LYS A 165 34.54 -72.07 11.05
N ALA A 166 34.55 -72.35 12.38
CA ALA A 166 33.69 -71.67 13.31
C ALA A 166 34.02 -70.19 13.41
N VAL A 167 35.29 -69.78 13.28
CA VAL A 167 35.70 -68.36 13.22
C VAL A 167 35.14 -67.69 11.96
N ILE A 168 35.16 -68.34 10.81
CA ILE A 168 34.61 -67.82 9.56
C ILE A 168 33.08 -67.64 9.70
N GLU A 169 32.36 -68.61 10.25
CA GLU A 169 30.90 -68.55 10.46
C GLU A 169 30.52 -67.42 11.41
N LEU A 170 31.27 -67.24 12.52
CA LEU A 170 31.07 -66.12 13.41
C LEU A 170 31.24 -64.79 12.68
N LYS A 171 32.31 -64.61 11.91
CA LYS A 171 32.60 -63.41 11.15
C LYS A 171 31.49 -63.08 10.12
N GLN A 172 30.94 -64.13 9.47
CA GLN A 172 29.83 -63.97 8.54
C GLN A 172 28.55 -63.45 9.25
N LEU A 173 28.23 -63.99 10.43
CA LEU A 173 27.11 -63.54 11.23
C LEU A 173 27.30 -62.08 11.75
N GLU A 174 28.54 -61.73 12.14
CA GLU A 174 28.87 -60.34 12.50
C GLU A 174 28.62 -59.37 11.32
N GLY A 175 29.12 -59.73 10.14
CA GLY A 175 28.85 -58.96 8.93
C GLY A 175 27.35 -58.84 8.59
N GLN A 176 26.61 -59.94 8.79
CA GLN A 176 25.15 -59.93 8.58
C GLN A 176 24.44 -59.03 9.55
N ARG A 177 24.83 -59.06 10.88
CA ARG A 177 24.27 -58.13 11.89
C ARG A 177 24.50 -56.67 11.49
N ASP A 178 25.74 -56.34 11.06
CA ASP A 178 26.10 -54.97 10.70
C ASP A 178 25.30 -54.46 9.49
N ASN A 179 25.14 -55.33 8.47
CA ASN A 179 24.31 -55.01 7.32
C ASN A 179 22.83 -54.78 7.69
N VAL A 180 22.26 -55.64 8.54
CA VAL A 180 20.89 -55.50 9.02
C VAL A 180 20.76 -54.21 9.83
N ARG A 181 21.70 -53.90 10.73
CA ARG A 181 21.70 -52.67 11.52
C ARG A 181 21.74 -51.42 10.64
N GLN A 182 22.58 -51.41 9.62
CA GLN A 182 22.69 -50.29 8.68
C GLN A 182 21.43 -50.14 7.83
N SER A 183 20.90 -51.23 7.29
CA SER A 183 19.65 -51.24 6.53
C SER A 183 18.49 -50.76 7.38
N ASN A 184 18.38 -51.21 8.62
CA ASN A 184 17.37 -50.79 9.55
C ASN A 184 17.46 -49.27 9.85
N ALA A 185 18.68 -48.76 10.09
CA ALA A 185 18.89 -47.33 10.31
C ALA A 185 18.44 -46.49 9.11
N THR A 186 18.78 -46.95 7.89
CA THR A 186 18.38 -46.26 6.65
C THR A 186 16.85 -46.27 6.45
N THR A 187 16.21 -47.42 6.68
CA THR A 187 14.74 -47.54 6.59
C THR A 187 14.03 -46.66 7.62
N ALA A 188 14.50 -46.66 8.87
CA ALA A 188 13.95 -45.82 9.93
C ALA A 188 14.11 -44.35 9.61
N ALA A 189 15.27 -43.93 9.09
CA ALA A 189 15.50 -42.54 8.65
C ALA A 189 14.55 -42.13 7.51
N GLY A 190 14.32 -43.01 6.53
CA GLY A 190 13.38 -42.78 5.44
C GLY A 190 11.95 -42.54 5.95
N LEU A 191 11.45 -43.36 6.87
CA LEU A 191 10.12 -43.23 7.47
C LEU A 191 9.98 -41.95 8.28
N VAL A 192 11.03 -41.52 8.98
CA VAL A 192 11.00 -40.21 9.72
C VAL A 192 10.86 -39.07 8.73
N LEU A 193 11.59 -39.07 7.61
CA LEU A 193 11.48 -38.01 6.60
C LEU A 193 10.11 -37.96 5.95
N GLU A 194 9.50 -39.09 5.64
CA GLU A 194 8.14 -39.18 5.08
C GLU A 194 7.11 -38.63 6.07
N ARG A 195 7.20 -39.04 7.33
CA ARG A 195 6.32 -38.55 8.41
C ARG A 195 6.46 -37.04 8.62
N ASP A 196 7.69 -36.53 8.62
CA ASP A 196 7.95 -35.09 8.77
C ASP A 196 7.45 -34.28 7.59
N ALA A 197 7.55 -34.79 6.37
CA ALA A 197 6.97 -34.17 5.17
C ALA A 197 5.45 -34.04 5.30
N LEU A 198 4.77 -35.12 5.67
CA LEU A 198 3.33 -35.15 5.89
C LEU A 198 2.90 -34.25 7.06
N GLY A 199 3.73 -34.19 8.13
CA GLY A 199 3.52 -33.28 9.25
C GLY A 199 3.55 -31.81 8.84
N LYS A 200 4.48 -31.41 7.97
CA LYS A 200 4.55 -30.06 7.42
C LYS A 200 3.35 -29.74 6.53
N GLU A 201 2.93 -30.68 5.71
CA GLU A 201 1.72 -30.52 4.87
C GLU A 201 0.45 -30.33 5.73
N THR A 202 0.32 -31.12 6.80
CA THR A 202 -0.78 -31.00 7.77
C THR A 202 -0.77 -29.63 8.46
N ALA A 203 0.42 -29.14 8.88
CA ALA A 203 0.59 -27.84 9.50
C ALA A 203 0.19 -26.69 8.53
N GLU A 204 0.57 -26.79 7.26
CA GLU A 204 0.18 -25.79 6.24
C GLU A 204 -1.33 -25.81 5.99
N ALA A 205 -1.95 -27.00 5.90
CA ALA A 205 -3.41 -27.11 5.76
C ALA A 205 -4.16 -26.52 6.96
N ARG A 206 -3.66 -26.73 8.18
CA ARG A 206 -4.21 -26.10 9.39
C ARG A 206 -4.10 -24.57 9.34
N ARG A 207 -2.96 -24.05 8.91
CA ARG A 207 -2.77 -22.61 8.73
C ARG A 207 -3.73 -22.03 7.70
N GLN A 208 -3.97 -22.73 6.59
CA GLN A 208 -4.96 -22.32 5.59
C GLN A 208 -6.37 -22.31 6.18
N LEU A 209 -6.72 -23.28 7.02
CA LEU A 209 -7.99 -23.32 7.74
C LEU A 209 -8.16 -22.11 8.68
N GLU A 210 -7.12 -21.76 9.44
CA GLU A 210 -7.14 -20.57 10.33
C GLU A 210 -7.38 -19.28 9.55
N LEU A 211 -6.82 -19.18 8.35
CA LEU A 211 -6.96 -18.01 7.46
C LEU A 211 -8.36 -17.87 6.85
N THR A 212 -9.24 -18.87 6.95
CA THR A 212 -10.63 -18.75 6.47
C THR A 212 -11.44 -17.71 7.27
N VAL A 213 -11.02 -17.34 8.47
CA VAL A 213 -11.53 -16.18 9.19
C VAL A 213 -10.55 -15.02 9.00
N THR A 214 -10.92 -14.09 8.13
CA THR A 214 -10.09 -12.89 7.91
C THR A 214 -10.21 -11.94 9.08
N ARG A 215 -9.08 -11.56 9.67
CA ARG A 215 -8.99 -10.70 10.86
C ARG A 215 -8.31 -9.38 10.56
N ALA A 216 -8.65 -8.35 11.34
CA ALA A 216 -7.96 -7.06 11.31
C ALA A 216 -6.50 -7.21 11.78
N ASP A 217 -5.56 -6.65 11.02
CA ASP A 217 -4.13 -6.64 11.37
C ASP A 217 -3.77 -5.54 12.39
N ARG A 218 -4.67 -4.56 12.56
CA ARG A 218 -4.51 -3.39 13.44
C ARG A 218 -5.83 -2.75 13.82
N ASP A 219 -5.76 -1.80 14.75
CA ASP A 219 -6.88 -0.94 15.10
C ASP A 219 -7.23 0.00 13.94
N GLY A 220 -8.52 0.29 13.77
CA GLY A 220 -9.00 1.16 12.71
C GLY A 220 -10.52 1.12 12.54
N VAL A 221 -10.96 1.40 11.33
CA VAL A 221 -12.37 1.35 10.92
C VAL A 221 -12.47 0.66 9.57
N VAL A 222 -13.53 -0.11 9.36
CA VAL A 222 -13.83 -0.69 8.04
C VAL A 222 -14.27 0.43 7.10
N THR A 223 -13.53 0.66 6.00
CA THR A 223 -13.91 1.64 4.97
C THR A 223 -14.74 1.03 3.86
N TRP A 224 -14.52 -0.26 3.60
CA TRP A 224 -15.27 -1.03 2.61
C TRP A 224 -15.24 -2.51 2.96
N ALA A 225 -16.32 -3.22 2.68
CA ALA A 225 -16.43 -4.67 2.75
C ALA A 225 -17.25 -5.18 1.58
N LEU A 226 -17.08 -6.46 1.23
CA LEU A 226 -17.93 -7.13 0.24
C LEU A 226 -19.41 -6.96 0.64
N PRO A 227 -20.29 -6.60 -0.29
CA PRO A 227 -21.71 -6.33 0.05
C PRO A 227 -22.55 -7.59 0.24
N GLU A 228 -22.13 -8.74 -0.31
CA GLU A 228 -22.98 -9.93 -0.44
C GLU A 228 -22.37 -11.15 0.26
N GLU A 229 -23.10 -11.71 1.22
CA GLU A 229 -22.88 -13.05 1.74
C GLU A 229 -23.25 -14.09 0.69
N GLY A 230 -22.51 -15.19 0.64
CA GLY A 230 -22.66 -16.22 -0.38
C GLY A 230 -21.87 -16.00 -1.66
N ALA A 231 -21.23 -14.84 -1.85
CA ALA A 231 -20.35 -14.58 -2.98
C ALA A 231 -19.13 -15.51 -2.98
N MET A 232 -18.70 -15.95 -4.17
CA MET A 232 -17.44 -16.66 -4.33
C MET A 232 -16.29 -15.67 -4.43
N VAL A 233 -15.27 -15.86 -3.62
CA VAL A 233 -14.01 -15.10 -3.66
C VAL A 233 -12.86 -16.03 -4.00
N ARG A 234 -11.90 -15.51 -4.76
CA ARG A 234 -10.66 -16.19 -5.10
C ARG A 234 -9.54 -15.70 -4.21
N ARG A 235 -8.50 -16.49 -4.10
CA ARG A 235 -7.27 -16.10 -3.45
C ARG A 235 -6.73 -14.82 -4.08
N GLY A 236 -6.54 -13.77 -3.26
CA GLY A 236 -6.09 -12.45 -3.67
C GLY A 236 -7.19 -11.42 -3.92
N ASP A 237 -8.47 -11.83 -4.02
CA ASP A 237 -9.59 -10.89 -4.14
C ASP A 237 -9.72 -10.05 -2.88
N VAL A 238 -9.90 -8.75 -3.05
CA VAL A 238 -10.10 -7.82 -1.92
C VAL A 238 -11.49 -8.07 -1.32
N ILE A 239 -11.53 -8.41 -0.04
CA ILE A 239 -12.77 -8.71 0.70
C ILE A 239 -13.16 -7.63 1.70
N ALA A 240 -12.20 -6.83 2.17
CA ALA A 240 -12.44 -5.67 3.00
C ALA A 240 -11.32 -4.63 2.84
N ARG A 241 -11.61 -3.38 3.20
CA ARG A 241 -10.63 -2.31 3.37
C ARG A 241 -10.76 -1.74 4.76
N THR A 242 -9.63 -1.48 5.38
CA THR A 242 -9.56 -0.91 6.74
C THR A 242 -8.66 0.30 6.73
N ALA A 243 -9.01 1.34 7.48
CA ALA A 243 -8.21 2.55 7.58
C ALA A 243 -8.11 3.03 9.02
N ASP A 244 -7.01 3.72 9.31
CA ASP A 244 -6.88 4.50 10.52
C ASP A 244 -7.46 5.90 10.27
N LEU A 245 -8.59 6.22 10.90
CA LEU A 245 -9.27 7.51 10.76
C LEU A 245 -8.77 8.57 11.77
N ARG A 246 -7.67 8.33 12.46
CA ARG A 246 -7.06 9.33 13.36
C ARG A 246 -6.15 10.30 12.62
N THR A 247 -5.63 9.90 11.46
CA THR A 247 -4.72 10.71 10.67
C THR A 247 -5.12 10.72 9.20
N PHE A 248 -5.07 11.92 8.60
CA PHE A 248 -5.46 12.16 7.22
C PHE A 248 -4.36 12.82 6.43
N ARG A 249 -4.40 12.65 5.12
CA ARG A 249 -3.68 13.40 4.11
C ARG A 249 -4.64 13.88 3.03
N VAL A 250 -4.18 14.75 2.16
CA VAL A 250 -4.97 15.20 1.00
C VAL A 250 -4.30 14.70 -0.28
N ASP A 251 -5.03 13.96 -1.08
CA ASP A 251 -4.66 13.62 -2.45
C ASP A 251 -5.35 14.65 -3.37
N ALA A 252 -4.55 15.43 -4.09
CA ALA A 252 -5.04 16.55 -4.91
C ALA A 252 -4.68 16.37 -6.37
N THR A 253 -5.51 16.96 -7.24
CA THR A 253 -5.36 16.90 -8.69
C THR A 253 -5.32 18.30 -9.28
N VAL A 254 -4.43 18.51 -10.26
CA VAL A 254 -4.26 19.77 -10.96
C VAL A 254 -4.04 19.52 -12.44
N SER A 255 -4.40 20.50 -13.29
CA SER A 255 -4.11 20.44 -14.73
C SER A 255 -2.60 20.38 -15.00
N ASP A 256 -2.19 19.63 -16.00
CA ASP A 256 -0.80 19.46 -16.46
C ASP A 256 -0.14 20.79 -16.86
N VAL A 257 -0.90 21.80 -17.26
CA VAL A 257 -0.42 23.15 -17.53
C VAL A 257 0.35 23.72 -16.32
N HIS A 258 -0.05 23.36 -15.11
CA HIS A 258 0.57 23.83 -13.87
C HIS A 258 1.67 22.89 -13.36
N ALA A 259 1.86 21.71 -13.99
CA ALA A 259 2.79 20.68 -13.54
C ALA A 259 4.24 21.19 -13.37
N LYS A 260 4.66 22.09 -14.27
CA LYS A 260 6.02 22.67 -14.26
C LYS A 260 6.29 23.56 -13.04
N ASN A 261 5.25 24.12 -12.45
CA ASN A 261 5.31 25.07 -11.34
C ASN A 261 5.11 24.41 -9.98
N LEU A 262 4.85 23.09 -9.94
CA LEU A 262 4.64 22.36 -8.71
C LEU A 262 5.91 21.63 -8.29
N VAL A 263 6.37 21.88 -7.06
CA VAL A 263 7.57 21.25 -6.49
C VAL A 263 7.26 20.71 -5.09
N THR A 264 7.86 19.59 -4.76
CA THR A 264 7.78 19.01 -3.40
C THR A 264 8.38 19.99 -2.38
N GLY A 265 7.71 20.12 -1.25
CA GLY A 265 8.08 21.07 -0.18
C GLY A 265 7.35 22.42 -0.25
N MET A 266 6.59 22.69 -1.31
CA MET A 266 5.79 23.92 -1.39
C MET A 266 4.73 23.97 -0.30
N PRO A 267 4.52 25.14 0.33
CA PRO A 267 3.42 25.31 1.27
C PRO A 267 2.09 25.29 0.53
N ALA A 268 1.10 24.68 1.17
CA ALA A 268 -0.26 24.58 0.66
C ALA A 268 -1.26 24.97 1.74
N MET A 269 -2.32 25.63 1.35
CA MET A 269 -3.49 25.88 2.19
C MET A 269 -4.65 25.01 1.72
N ILE A 270 -5.23 24.27 2.61
CA ILE A 270 -6.34 23.37 2.34
C ILE A 270 -7.62 24.02 2.86
N ARG A 271 -8.49 24.42 1.96
CA ARG A 271 -9.79 25.02 2.30
C ARG A 271 -10.83 23.92 2.39
N VAL A 272 -11.29 23.69 3.61
CA VAL A 272 -12.27 22.63 3.93
C VAL A 272 -13.69 23.12 3.64
N ASN A 273 -13.97 24.39 3.93
CA ASN A 273 -15.20 25.08 3.63
C ASN A 273 -14.89 26.58 3.39
N ASP A 274 -15.91 27.42 3.26
CA ASP A 274 -15.71 28.87 2.97
C ASP A 274 -14.95 29.62 4.08
N GLN A 275 -14.87 29.11 5.29
CA GLN A 275 -14.30 29.80 6.45
C GLN A 275 -13.04 29.09 7.01
N ASP A 276 -12.94 27.77 6.89
CA ASP A 276 -11.88 26.98 7.54
C ASP A 276 -10.77 26.59 6.56
N THR A 277 -9.56 26.97 6.92
CA THR A 277 -8.35 26.61 6.17
C THR A 277 -7.34 25.89 7.06
N LEU A 278 -6.73 24.84 6.53
CA LEU A 278 -5.68 24.08 7.19
C LEU A 278 -4.36 24.26 6.45
N ALA A 279 -3.27 24.34 7.18
CA ALA A 279 -1.94 24.41 6.61
C ALA A 279 -1.45 23.01 6.23
N GLY A 280 -0.71 22.93 5.15
CA GLY A 280 -0.07 21.70 4.69
C GLY A 280 1.14 21.97 3.82
N THR A 281 1.77 20.89 3.35
CA THR A 281 2.95 20.94 2.49
C THR A 281 2.84 19.86 1.41
N VAL A 282 3.18 20.20 0.17
CA VAL A 282 3.28 19.23 -0.92
C VAL A 282 4.36 18.21 -0.59
N SER A 283 3.96 16.97 -0.32
CA SER A 283 4.88 15.91 0.11
C SER A 283 5.37 15.03 -1.04
N THR A 284 4.50 14.75 -2.00
CA THR A 284 4.83 13.86 -3.13
C THR A 284 4.08 14.31 -4.37
N ILE A 285 4.75 14.31 -5.50
CA ILE A 285 4.14 14.54 -6.81
C ILE A 285 4.22 13.22 -7.57
N LEU A 286 3.09 12.69 -8.01
CA LEU A 286 3.07 11.48 -8.82
C LEU A 286 3.52 11.82 -10.24
N PRO A 287 4.55 11.14 -10.78
CA PRO A 287 5.12 11.52 -12.08
C PRO A 287 4.23 11.15 -13.28
N LYS A 288 3.04 10.60 -13.05
CA LYS A 288 2.11 10.17 -14.08
C LYS A 288 1.05 11.23 -14.34
N ILE A 289 0.92 11.65 -15.61
CA ILE A 289 -0.18 12.51 -16.08
C ILE A 289 -1.20 11.61 -16.77
N GLU A 290 -2.43 11.64 -16.31
CA GLU A 290 -3.56 10.90 -16.89
C GLU A 290 -4.63 11.89 -17.33
N ASN A 291 -5.01 11.84 -18.60
CA ASN A 291 -6.04 12.73 -19.20
C ASN A 291 -5.79 14.23 -18.95
N GLY A 292 -4.52 14.69 -18.99
CA GLY A 292 -4.17 16.09 -18.74
C GLY A 292 -4.24 16.48 -17.26
N ILE A 293 -4.28 15.50 -16.33
CA ILE A 293 -4.37 15.73 -14.89
C ILE A 293 -3.14 15.11 -14.20
N MET A 294 -2.51 15.88 -13.35
CA MET A 294 -1.43 15.45 -12.47
C MET A 294 -1.95 15.33 -11.04
N THR A 295 -1.57 14.25 -10.36
CA THR A 295 -1.90 14.00 -8.96
C THR A 295 -0.72 14.30 -8.05
N PHE A 296 -0.96 14.93 -6.93
CA PHE A 296 0.03 15.17 -5.89
C PHE A 296 -0.58 15.00 -4.50
N ARG A 297 0.28 14.76 -3.51
CA ARG A 297 -0.10 14.58 -2.11
C ARG A 297 0.31 15.77 -1.28
N VAL A 298 -0.57 16.13 -0.38
CA VAL A 298 -0.31 17.17 0.63
C VAL A 298 -0.39 16.54 2.01
N THR A 299 0.68 16.72 2.76
CA THR A 299 0.73 16.38 4.19
C THR A 299 0.24 17.57 4.99
N LEU A 300 -0.76 17.34 5.83
CA LEU A 300 -1.35 18.34 6.71
C LEU A 300 -0.43 18.60 7.91
N ALA A 301 -0.37 19.85 8.37
CA ALA A 301 0.33 20.21 9.60
C ALA A 301 -0.35 19.59 10.83
N ASP A 302 -1.69 19.63 10.85
CA ASP A 302 -2.52 18.90 11.81
C ASP A 302 -3.29 17.81 11.10
N LYS A 303 -2.79 16.57 11.20
CA LYS A 303 -3.34 15.38 10.54
C LYS A 303 -4.59 14.85 11.20
N SER A 304 -4.87 15.27 12.43
CA SER A 304 -5.94 14.78 13.30
C SER A 304 -7.06 15.80 13.52
N ASN A 305 -7.11 16.86 12.71
CA ASN A 305 -8.10 17.91 12.85
C ASN A 305 -9.53 17.38 12.72
N ALA A 306 -10.42 17.80 13.61
CA ALA A 306 -11.81 17.33 13.70
C ALA A 306 -12.67 17.65 12.48
N LEU A 307 -12.26 18.60 11.63
CA LEU A 307 -12.94 18.94 10.39
C LEU A 307 -12.68 17.91 9.26
N LEU A 308 -11.68 17.05 9.45
CA LEU A 308 -11.26 16.10 8.43
C LEU A 308 -12.11 14.82 8.50
N HIS A 309 -12.70 14.48 7.37
CA HIS A 309 -13.43 13.23 7.19
C HIS A 309 -12.99 12.56 5.89
N ALA A 310 -12.96 11.23 5.88
CA ALA A 310 -12.60 10.47 4.69
C ALA A 310 -13.51 10.84 3.50
N ASN A 311 -12.92 11.02 2.32
CA ASN A 311 -13.56 11.41 1.07
C ASN A 311 -14.14 12.85 1.06
N LEU A 312 -13.83 13.69 2.06
CA LEU A 312 -14.21 15.09 2.04
C LEU A 312 -13.49 15.79 0.88
N ARG A 313 -14.25 16.51 0.05
CA ARG A 313 -13.70 17.33 -1.02
C ARG A 313 -13.20 18.65 -0.46
N VAL A 314 -12.03 19.06 -0.89
CA VAL A 314 -11.36 20.27 -0.43
C VAL A 314 -10.69 20.98 -1.61
N ASP A 315 -10.53 22.30 -1.49
CA ASP A 315 -9.68 23.03 -2.42
C ASP A 315 -8.28 23.17 -1.83
N VAL A 316 -7.29 22.85 -2.64
CA VAL A 316 -5.88 22.95 -2.28
C VAL A 316 -5.26 24.13 -3.01
N LEU A 317 -4.80 25.12 -2.27
CA LEU A 317 -4.16 26.33 -2.75
C LEU A 317 -2.66 26.19 -2.53
N VAL A 318 -1.90 25.80 -3.57
CA VAL A 318 -0.45 25.66 -3.49
C VAL A 318 0.21 26.99 -3.76
N VAL A 319 1.02 27.46 -2.81
CA VAL A 319 1.78 28.71 -2.96
C VAL A 319 3.03 28.44 -3.80
N THR A 320 3.07 29.01 -5.00
CA THR A 320 4.15 28.82 -5.97
C THR A 320 5.18 29.93 -5.96
N ASP A 321 4.78 31.15 -5.64
CA ASP A 321 5.67 32.30 -5.50
C ASP A 321 5.15 33.25 -4.43
N ARG A 322 6.05 34.02 -3.82
CA ARG A 322 5.70 34.97 -2.76
C ARG A 322 6.50 36.24 -2.92
N ARG A 323 5.81 37.38 -2.96
CA ARG A 323 6.43 38.69 -2.90
C ARG A 323 6.01 39.42 -1.63
N PRO A 324 6.96 39.82 -0.80
CA PRO A 324 6.64 40.45 0.49
C PRO A 324 6.04 41.83 0.35
N ARG A 325 6.28 42.51 -0.78
CA ARG A 325 5.72 43.84 -1.09
C ARG A 325 5.42 43.96 -2.57
N ALA A 326 4.13 44.10 -2.89
CA ALA A 326 3.64 44.34 -4.25
C ALA A 326 2.40 45.23 -4.19
N LEU A 327 2.10 45.92 -5.28
CA LEU A 327 0.81 46.59 -5.44
C LEU A 327 -0.25 45.54 -5.76
N ARG A 328 -1.34 45.54 -5.02
CA ARG A 328 -2.42 44.55 -5.12
C ARG A 328 -3.73 45.23 -5.54
N LEU A 329 -4.43 44.60 -6.47
CA LEU A 329 -5.76 45.00 -6.89
C LEU A 329 -6.67 43.77 -6.83
N ARG A 330 -7.82 43.93 -6.17
CA ARG A 330 -8.81 42.87 -5.99
C ARG A 330 -9.30 42.34 -7.33
N LYS A 331 -9.44 41.02 -7.44
CA LYS A 331 -9.98 40.36 -8.62
C LYS A 331 -11.39 40.80 -8.96
N GLY A 332 -11.67 40.86 -10.25
CA GLY A 332 -12.98 41.18 -10.75
C GLY A 332 -13.12 40.88 -12.26
N PRO A 333 -14.33 40.92 -12.80
CA PRO A 333 -14.60 40.64 -14.22
C PRO A 333 -13.84 41.51 -15.22
N PHE A 334 -13.20 42.59 -14.78
CA PHE A 334 -12.41 43.50 -15.64
C PHE A 334 -11.17 42.79 -16.22
N SER A 335 -10.74 41.69 -15.61
CA SER A 335 -9.48 41.03 -15.90
C SER A 335 -9.64 39.52 -16.11
N GLU A 336 -10.13 39.06 -17.23
CA GLU A 336 -10.08 37.66 -17.61
C GLU A 336 -8.79 37.35 -18.39
N GLY A 337 -7.85 36.55 -17.83
CA GLY A 337 -6.58 36.08 -18.42
C GLY A 337 -5.34 36.88 -17.98
N ASP A 338 -4.16 36.55 -18.53
CA ASP A 338 -2.84 37.12 -18.17
C ASP A 338 -2.40 38.21 -19.16
N GLY A 339 -1.60 39.20 -18.70
CA GLY A 339 -0.87 40.11 -19.56
C GLY A 339 -1.33 41.58 -19.54
N PHE A 340 -1.08 42.29 -20.65
CA PHE A 340 -1.42 43.69 -20.81
C PHE A 340 -2.93 43.93 -20.87
N ARG A 341 -3.44 44.81 -20.00
CA ARG A 341 -4.86 45.06 -19.88
C ARG A 341 -5.17 46.55 -19.72
N ASN A 342 -6.43 46.90 -19.92
CA ASN A 342 -6.93 48.23 -19.66
C ASN A 342 -7.85 48.19 -18.43
N ALA A 343 -7.59 48.98 -17.45
CA ALA A 343 -8.44 49.19 -16.29
C ALA A 343 -8.98 50.63 -16.30
N PHE A 344 -10.18 50.82 -15.74
CA PHE A 344 -10.77 52.15 -15.57
C PHE A 344 -10.46 52.66 -14.18
N VAL A 345 -9.60 53.69 -14.09
CA VAL A 345 -9.18 54.33 -12.85
C VAL A 345 -10.11 55.53 -12.56
N VAL A 346 -10.71 55.57 -11.39
CA VAL A 346 -11.62 56.63 -10.96
C VAL A 346 -10.83 57.91 -10.66
N ARG A 347 -11.18 59.01 -11.35
CA ARG A 347 -10.59 60.34 -11.17
C ARG A 347 -11.73 61.34 -11.01
N GLY A 348 -12.22 61.51 -9.75
CA GLY A 348 -13.32 62.39 -9.44
C GLY A 348 -14.66 61.86 -9.98
N ASP A 349 -15.26 62.59 -10.94
CA ASP A 349 -16.54 62.26 -11.57
C ASP A 349 -16.43 61.44 -12.85
N ARG A 350 -15.23 60.97 -13.20
CA ARG A 350 -14.97 60.15 -14.39
C ARG A 350 -14.03 58.99 -14.09
N ALA A 351 -14.08 57.96 -14.91
CA ALA A 351 -13.16 56.86 -14.93
C ALA A 351 -12.32 56.89 -16.23
N VAL A 352 -11.00 56.86 -16.10
CA VAL A 352 -10.06 56.96 -17.21
C VAL A 352 -9.47 55.59 -17.50
N ARG A 353 -9.52 55.19 -18.77
CA ARG A 353 -8.91 53.93 -19.21
C ARG A 353 -7.41 54.03 -19.14
N THR A 354 -6.81 53.21 -18.30
CA THR A 354 -5.38 53.19 -18.06
C THR A 354 -4.84 51.80 -18.43
N PRO A 355 -3.80 51.67 -19.27
CA PRO A 355 -3.16 50.41 -19.56
C PRO A 355 -2.41 49.94 -18.32
N ILE A 356 -2.65 48.71 -17.93
CA ILE A 356 -2.02 48.07 -16.77
C ILE A 356 -1.34 46.78 -17.14
N THR A 357 -0.28 46.44 -16.39
CA THR A 357 0.37 45.14 -16.49
C THR A 357 0.15 44.41 -15.19
N LEU A 358 -0.46 43.23 -15.29
CA LEU A 358 -0.69 42.34 -14.16
C LEU A 358 0.48 41.34 -14.08
N GLY A 359 0.86 40.96 -12.87
CA GLY A 359 1.89 39.99 -12.53
C GLY A 359 1.32 38.75 -11.87
N LEU A 360 1.79 38.45 -10.64
CA LEU A 360 1.33 37.30 -9.87
C LEU A 360 -0.18 37.33 -9.60
N VAL A 361 -0.76 36.15 -9.65
CA VAL A 361 -2.20 35.93 -9.40
C VAL A 361 -2.35 35.23 -8.05
N SER A 362 -2.88 35.96 -7.07
CA SER A 362 -3.25 35.40 -5.76
C SER A 362 -4.68 34.84 -5.79
N PHE A 363 -5.18 34.34 -4.69
CA PHE A 363 -6.57 33.87 -4.59
C PHE A 363 -7.56 35.03 -4.82
N ASP A 364 -7.39 36.17 -4.10
CA ASP A 364 -8.32 37.32 -4.14
C ASP A 364 -7.79 38.49 -4.97
N ASP A 365 -6.49 38.59 -5.20
CA ASP A 365 -5.84 39.78 -5.75
C ASP A 365 -5.01 39.47 -6.98
N TYR A 366 -4.78 40.48 -7.82
CA TYR A 366 -3.74 40.54 -8.83
C TYR A 366 -2.60 41.42 -8.36
N GLU A 367 -1.36 41.04 -8.67
CA GLU A 367 -0.24 41.95 -8.62
C GLU A 367 -0.36 42.96 -9.76
N VAL A 368 -0.14 44.22 -9.45
CA VAL A 368 0.00 45.29 -10.43
C VAL A 368 1.48 45.60 -10.59
N VAL A 369 2.03 45.27 -11.74
CA VAL A 369 3.44 45.54 -12.06
C VAL A 369 3.62 46.95 -12.58
N ASN A 370 2.69 47.44 -13.41
CA ASN A 370 2.76 48.75 -14.03
C ASN A 370 1.36 49.33 -14.27
N GLY A 371 1.28 50.66 -14.32
CA GLY A 371 0.08 51.41 -14.76
C GLY A 371 -0.78 51.97 -13.64
N LEU A 372 -0.58 51.56 -12.37
CA LEU A 372 -1.31 52.07 -11.22
C LEU A 372 -0.36 52.42 -10.09
N VAL A 373 -0.82 53.27 -9.18
CA VAL A 373 -0.13 53.65 -7.93
C VAL A 373 -0.97 53.30 -6.72
N GLU A 374 -0.33 53.20 -5.57
CA GLU A 374 -1.01 52.93 -4.31
C GLU A 374 -2.05 54.01 -4.03
N GLY A 375 -3.27 53.59 -3.66
CA GLY A 375 -4.39 54.47 -3.41
C GLY A 375 -5.30 54.71 -4.62
N ASP A 376 -4.92 54.35 -5.84
CA ASP A 376 -5.78 54.42 -7.01
C ASP A 376 -7.07 53.61 -6.80
N GLU A 377 -8.22 54.18 -7.11
CA GLU A 377 -9.50 53.48 -7.12
C GLU A 377 -9.80 52.98 -8.52
N VAL A 378 -9.97 51.66 -8.69
CA VAL A 378 -10.14 50.98 -9.96
C VAL A 378 -11.49 50.31 -10.02
N ILE A 379 -12.18 50.41 -11.17
CA ILE A 379 -13.43 49.68 -11.40
C ILE A 379 -13.10 48.20 -11.65
N ILE A 380 -13.62 47.34 -10.81
CA ILE A 380 -13.42 45.89 -10.88
C ILE A 380 -14.61 45.13 -11.48
N SER A 381 -15.73 45.79 -11.77
CA SER A 381 -16.86 45.20 -12.50
C SER A 381 -16.59 45.10 -14.00
N ASP A 382 -17.44 44.36 -14.72
CA ASP A 382 -17.35 44.20 -16.17
C ASP A 382 -17.51 45.55 -16.89
N MET A 383 -16.48 45.93 -17.64
CA MET A 383 -16.40 47.14 -18.42
C MET A 383 -16.18 46.89 -19.92
N ARG A 384 -16.45 45.68 -20.41
CA ARG A 384 -16.19 45.28 -21.81
C ARG A 384 -16.89 46.18 -22.82
N ASP A 385 -18.11 46.61 -22.53
CA ASP A 385 -18.90 47.50 -23.40
C ASP A 385 -18.30 48.92 -23.54
N TYR A 386 -17.41 49.30 -22.61
CA TYR A 386 -16.77 50.61 -22.56
C TYR A 386 -15.31 50.63 -22.97
N LEU A 387 -14.73 49.49 -23.30
CA LEU A 387 -13.28 49.38 -23.65
C LEU A 387 -12.87 50.18 -24.88
N HIS A 388 -13.84 50.58 -25.76
CA HIS A 388 -13.58 51.41 -26.91
C HIS A 388 -13.42 52.91 -26.52
N LEU A 389 -13.81 53.31 -25.31
CA LEU A 389 -13.73 54.66 -24.82
C LEU A 389 -12.43 54.92 -24.07
N THR A 390 -11.93 56.17 -24.09
CA THR A 390 -10.77 56.61 -23.30
C THR A 390 -11.16 57.03 -21.90
N GLU A 391 -12.40 57.55 -21.73
CA GLU A 391 -12.97 57.97 -20.46
C GLU A 391 -14.49 57.71 -20.42
N VAL A 392 -15.02 57.49 -19.22
CA VAL A 392 -16.44 57.26 -18.95
C VAL A 392 -16.84 58.14 -17.76
N GLY A 393 -17.91 58.92 -17.90
CA GLY A 393 -18.47 59.75 -16.81
C GLY A 393 -19.31 58.92 -15.84
N PHE A 394 -19.43 59.37 -14.62
CA PHE A 394 -20.39 58.83 -13.65
C PHE A 394 -21.69 59.65 -13.68
N LYS A 395 -22.81 58.93 -13.58
CA LYS A 395 -24.12 59.49 -13.46
C LYS A 395 -24.76 59.12 -12.11
#